data_36181607f06ce972d6d03f376b5d608a
#
_entry.id   36181607f06ce972d6d03f376b5d608a
#
_cell.length_a   1.000
_cell.length_b   1.000
_cell.length_c   1.000
_cell.angle_alpha   90.00
_cell.angle_beta   90.00
_cell.angle_gamma   90.00
#
_symmetry.space_group_name_H-M   'P 1'
#
loop_
_entity.id
_entity.type
_entity.pdbx_description
1 polymer ?
#
loop_
_entity_poly.entity_id
_entity_poly.type
_entity_poly.pdbx_seq_one_letter_code
_entity_poly.pdbx_strand_id
1 'polypeptide(L)'
;LGRSQRGIIERGDKERSPVSNPDRYQEKLNERVETGVKEHSSSTQKNTFSPRRDLSSNAESRHFLYEQYHGCCQIAGTTFPKARSNPNSVSQNYFEAYSLRSHANADYLNDPGNMLCVSADTHAKLKFASFEFVDDLEDAIETFKTNGEPAESVSVKIRLAGEECFIKWSQRHFMRLVALYEKA
;
A
#
# COMPACT_ATOMS: atom_id res chain seq x y z
N LEU A 1 -26.25 28.99 20.89
CA LEU A 1 -26.23 27.67 20.26
C LEU A 1 -25.04 27.60 19.32
N GLY A 2 -23.84 27.29 19.89
CA GLY A 2 -22.59 27.23 19.16
C GLY A 2 -22.43 25.90 18.40
N ARG A 3 -22.34 25.96 17.10
CA ARG A 3 -21.85 24.85 16.27
C ARG A 3 -20.33 24.75 16.49
N SER A 4 -19.90 23.70 17.15
CA SER A 4 -18.50 23.30 17.21
C SER A 4 -18.01 22.94 15.80
N GLN A 5 -17.24 23.83 15.19
CA GLN A 5 -16.44 23.50 14.01
C GLN A 5 -15.36 22.50 14.46
N ARG A 6 -15.49 21.26 14.07
CA ARG A 6 -14.40 20.29 14.18
C ARG A 6 -13.30 20.74 13.23
N GLY A 7 -12.25 21.31 13.80
CA GLY A 7 -11.08 21.71 13.07
C GLY A 7 -10.51 20.49 12.35
N ILE A 8 -10.46 20.56 11.01
CA ILE A 8 -9.61 19.73 10.18
C ILE A 8 -8.20 20.11 10.61
N ILE A 9 -7.54 19.21 11.34
CA ILE A 9 -6.11 19.36 11.61
C ILE A 9 -5.41 19.08 10.29
N GLU A 10 -5.12 20.10 9.53
CA GLU A 10 -4.09 20.09 8.50
C GLU A 10 -2.77 19.79 9.22
N ARG A 11 -2.47 18.49 9.37
CA ARG A 11 -1.12 18.08 9.71
C ARG A 11 -0.32 18.28 8.42
N GLY A 12 0.46 19.36 8.44
CA GLY A 12 1.41 19.65 7.38
C GLY A 12 2.10 18.37 6.96
N ASP A 13 2.25 18.18 5.66
CA ASP A 13 3.07 17.16 5.05
C ASP A 13 4.45 17.18 5.72
N LYS A 14 4.65 16.30 6.70
CA LYS A 14 6.00 15.97 7.10
C LYS A 14 6.60 15.35 5.86
N GLU A 15 7.49 16.09 5.22
CA GLU A 15 8.27 15.64 4.07
C GLU A 15 8.72 14.21 4.33
N ARG A 16 8.16 13.29 3.57
CA ARG A 16 8.59 11.90 3.58
C ARG A 16 9.98 11.93 3.01
N SER A 17 10.97 11.62 3.83
CA SER A 17 12.36 11.66 3.39
C SER A 17 12.51 10.83 2.11
N PRO A 18 13.00 11.41 1.02
CA PRO A 18 13.23 10.69 -0.21
C PRO A 18 14.20 9.55 0.03
N VAL A 19 14.17 8.54 -0.82
CA VAL A 19 15.11 7.41 -0.72
C VAL A 19 16.52 7.95 -0.98
N SER A 20 17.41 7.87 0.01
CA SER A 20 18.76 8.45 -0.03
C SER A 20 19.64 7.86 -1.14
N ASN A 21 19.38 6.62 -1.54
CA ASN A 21 20.05 5.94 -2.65
C ASN A 21 19.02 5.04 -3.34
N PRO A 22 18.29 5.55 -4.36
CA PRO A 22 17.24 4.83 -5.05
C PRO A 22 17.73 3.54 -5.71
N ASP A 23 18.89 3.56 -6.36
CA ASP A 23 19.44 2.40 -7.09
C ASP A 23 19.73 1.25 -6.15
N ARG A 24 20.44 1.50 -5.05
CA ARG A 24 20.73 0.48 -4.03
C ARG A 24 19.46 -0.02 -3.34
N TYR A 25 18.46 0.85 -3.15
CA TYR A 25 17.20 0.46 -2.58
C TYR A 25 16.44 -0.45 -3.54
N GLN A 26 16.41 -0.12 -4.83
CA GLN A 26 15.78 -0.93 -5.88
C GLN A 26 16.45 -2.30 -6.03
N GLU A 27 17.80 -2.34 -6.03
CA GLU A 27 18.56 -3.59 -6.09
C GLU A 27 18.18 -4.56 -4.95
N LYS A 28 18.14 -4.05 -3.72
CA LYS A 28 17.70 -4.85 -2.55
C LYS A 28 16.25 -5.31 -2.64
N LEU A 29 15.37 -4.50 -3.22
CA LEU A 29 13.98 -4.90 -3.43
C LEU A 29 13.90 -6.04 -4.46
N ASN A 30 14.63 -5.93 -5.56
CA ASN A 30 14.66 -6.95 -6.61
C ASN A 30 15.18 -8.28 -6.08
N GLU A 31 16.29 -8.28 -5.32
CA GLU A 31 16.82 -9.49 -4.66
C GLU A 31 15.76 -10.14 -3.74
N ARG A 32 15.05 -9.34 -2.96
CA ARG A 32 14.01 -9.83 -2.04
C ARG A 32 12.85 -10.48 -2.80
N VAL A 33 12.35 -9.84 -3.86
CA VAL A 33 11.27 -10.37 -4.69
C VAL A 33 11.71 -11.65 -5.41
N GLU A 34 12.92 -11.67 -5.98
CA GLU A 34 13.46 -12.86 -6.63
C GLU A 34 13.56 -14.06 -5.69
N THR A 35 14.00 -13.82 -4.46
CA THR A 35 14.05 -14.87 -3.44
C THR A 35 12.65 -15.41 -3.14
N GLY A 36 11.67 -14.53 -2.92
CA GLY A 36 10.29 -14.92 -2.66
C GLY A 36 9.65 -15.69 -3.81
N VAL A 37 9.91 -15.29 -5.05
CA VAL A 37 9.43 -16.00 -6.25
C VAL A 37 10.07 -17.40 -6.37
N LYS A 38 11.37 -17.52 -6.11
CA LYS A 38 12.09 -18.81 -6.12
C LYS A 38 11.56 -19.76 -5.03
N GLU A 39 11.35 -19.25 -3.83
CA GLU A 39 10.77 -20.02 -2.72
C GLU A 39 9.35 -20.48 -3.05
N HIS A 40 8.52 -19.61 -3.65
CA HIS A 40 7.19 -19.99 -4.12
C HIS A 40 7.24 -21.10 -5.16
N SER A 41 8.10 -20.99 -6.18
CA SER A 41 8.24 -21.98 -7.25
C SER A 41 8.70 -23.34 -6.72
N SER A 42 9.51 -23.36 -5.65
CA SER A 42 9.98 -24.60 -5.02
C SER A 42 8.94 -25.24 -4.10
N SER A 43 7.99 -24.46 -3.56
CA SER A 43 6.97 -24.94 -2.62
C SER A 43 5.70 -25.49 -3.29
N THR A 44 5.56 -25.37 -4.60
CA THR A 44 4.33 -25.74 -5.35
C THR A 44 4.06 -27.26 -5.38
N GLN A 45 4.87 -28.09 -4.74
CA GLN A 45 4.70 -29.55 -4.70
C GLN A 45 3.86 -30.09 -3.52
N LYS A 46 3.24 -29.25 -2.69
CA LYS A 46 2.34 -29.75 -1.63
C LYS A 46 0.94 -29.15 -1.77
N ASN A 47 0.08 -29.83 -2.53
CA ASN A 47 -1.35 -29.62 -2.53
C ASN A 47 -1.91 -29.92 -1.14
N THR A 48 -2.06 -28.90 -0.31
CA THR A 48 -2.93 -28.93 0.86
C THR A 48 -4.01 -27.88 0.64
N PHE A 49 -5.24 -28.35 0.49
CA PHE A 49 -6.45 -27.54 0.42
C PHE A 49 -6.55 -26.72 1.70
N SER A 50 -6.13 -25.47 1.64
CA SER A 50 -6.32 -24.50 2.73
C SER A 50 -7.47 -23.59 2.35
N PRO A 51 -8.47 -23.37 3.27
CA PRO A 51 -9.53 -22.42 3.03
C PRO A 51 -8.89 -21.04 2.75
N ARG A 52 -9.54 -20.27 1.86
CA ARG A 52 -9.19 -18.89 1.50
C ARG A 52 -8.62 -18.16 2.71
N ARG A 53 -7.32 -18.11 2.84
CA ARG A 53 -6.69 -17.16 3.75
C ARG A 53 -6.85 -15.81 3.06
N ASP A 54 -7.68 -14.93 3.60
CA ASP A 54 -7.48 -13.51 3.40
C ASP A 54 -6.00 -13.29 3.71
N LEU A 55 -5.23 -12.78 2.73
CA LEU A 55 -3.82 -12.45 2.92
C LEU A 55 -3.75 -11.44 4.07
N SER A 56 -3.66 -11.95 5.30
CA SER A 56 -3.54 -11.10 6.47
C SER A 56 -2.18 -10.41 6.35
N SER A 57 -2.20 -9.09 6.20
CA SER A 57 -0.99 -8.29 6.21
C SER A 57 -0.16 -8.67 7.42
N ASN A 58 1.07 -9.13 7.20
CA ASN A 58 1.99 -9.44 8.29
C ASN A 58 2.36 -8.16 9.06
N ALA A 59 2.93 -8.30 10.24
CA ALA A 59 3.30 -7.17 11.09
C ALA A 59 4.29 -6.22 10.39
N GLU A 60 5.19 -6.74 9.57
CA GLU A 60 6.17 -5.96 8.81
C GLU A 60 5.49 -5.08 7.76
N SER A 61 4.56 -5.64 6.99
CA SER A 61 3.80 -4.89 5.98
C SER A 61 2.96 -3.79 6.61
N ARG A 62 2.33 -4.08 7.76
CA ARG A 62 1.56 -3.06 8.49
C ARG A 62 2.46 -1.96 9.04
N HIS A 63 3.63 -2.31 9.54
CA HIS A 63 4.62 -1.33 10.04
C HIS A 63 5.09 -0.41 8.91
N PHE A 64 5.48 -0.97 7.78
CA PHE A 64 5.88 -0.20 6.60
C PHE A 64 4.78 0.76 6.13
N LEU A 65 3.55 0.27 5.97
CA LEU A 65 2.42 1.12 5.56
C LEU A 65 2.16 2.24 6.57
N TYR A 66 2.29 1.94 7.86
CA TYR A 66 2.13 2.97 8.89
C TYR A 66 3.25 4.02 8.84
N GLU A 67 4.49 3.62 8.62
CA GLU A 67 5.61 4.56 8.43
C GLU A 67 5.38 5.48 7.22
N GLN A 68 4.82 4.96 6.14
CA GLN A 68 4.60 5.73 4.92
C GLN A 68 3.39 6.67 5.01
N TYR A 69 2.31 6.24 5.66
CA TYR A 69 1.01 6.93 5.58
C TYR A 69 0.44 7.35 6.92
N HIS A 70 1.02 6.93 8.04
CA HIS A 70 0.53 7.19 9.39
C HIS A 70 -0.95 6.85 9.60
N GLY A 71 -1.43 5.81 8.91
CA GLY A 71 -2.83 5.38 8.92
C GLY A 71 -3.75 6.27 8.09
N CYS A 72 -3.21 7.21 7.28
CA CYS A 72 -3.99 8.00 6.34
C CYS A 72 -4.33 7.15 5.09
N CYS A 73 -5.59 7.15 4.69
CA CYS A 73 -6.06 6.43 3.51
C CYS A 73 -5.42 7.00 2.24
N GLN A 74 -4.77 6.15 1.44
CA GLN A 74 -4.13 6.54 0.17
C GLN A 74 -5.11 7.03 -0.90
N ILE A 75 -6.40 6.68 -0.77
CA ILE A 75 -7.44 7.06 -1.71
C ILE A 75 -8.26 8.24 -1.16
N ALA A 76 -8.85 8.08 0.02
CA ALA A 76 -9.76 9.08 0.59
C ALA A 76 -9.07 10.19 1.38
N GLY A 77 -7.78 10.03 1.73
CA GLY A 77 -7.06 10.99 2.58
C GLY A 77 -7.57 11.05 4.02
N THR A 78 -8.45 10.15 4.43
CA THR A 78 -9.06 10.13 5.76
C THR A 78 -8.28 9.30 6.75
N THR A 79 -8.33 9.66 8.03
CA THR A 79 -7.75 8.90 9.13
C THR A 79 -8.50 9.18 10.44
N PHE A 80 -8.41 8.27 11.40
CA PHE A 80 -8.88 8.50 12.76
C PHE A 80 -7.98 7.77 13.77
N PRO A 81 -7.84 8.29 15.00
CA PRO A 81 -7.03 7.66 16.02
C PRO A 81 -7.74 6.43 16.60
N LYS A 82 -6.98 5.35 16.84
CA LYS A 82 -7.46 4.20 17.61
C LYS A 82 -7.69 4.60 19.07
N ALA A 83 -8.64 3.93 19.73
CA ALA A 83 -8.76 4.02 21.18
C ALA A 83 -7.43 3.58 21.82
N ARG A 84 -6.98 4.34 22.83
CA ARG A 84 -5.76 3.99 23.56
C ARG A 84 -6.07 2.86 24.54
N SER A 85 -5.28 1.80 24.49
CA SER A 85 -5.30 0.73 25.50
C SER A 85 -4.62 1.16 26.80
N ASN A 86 -3.71 2.16 26.74
CA ASN A 86 -3.04 2.77 27.88
C ASN A 86 -3.03 4.30 27.70
N PRO A 87 -3.43 5.11 28.72
CA PRO A 87 -3.44 6.57 28.65
C PRO A 87 -2.07 7.18 28.29
N ASN A 88 -0.98 6.51 28.66
CA ASN A 88 0.39 6.97 28.41
C ASN A 88 0.94 6.54 27.03
N SER A 89 0.21 5.74 26.26
CA SER A 89 0.64 5.32 24.92
C SER A 89 0.33 6.41 23.88
N VAL A 90 1.20 6.52 22.87
CA VAL A 90 0.93 7.36 21.70
C VAL A 90 -0.22 6.73 20.92
N SER A 91 -1.26 7.52 20.63
CA SER A 91 -2.37 7.09 19.81
C SER A 91 -1.89 6.84 18.38
N GLN A 92 -2.10 5.63 17.89
CA GLN A 92 -1.90 5.29 16.47
C GLN A 92 -3.21 5.45 15.71
N ASN A 93 -3.11 5.87 14.45
CA ASN A 93 -4.28 5.91 13.58
C ASN A 93 -4.67 4.51 13.11
N TYR A 94 -5.96 4.34 12.87
CA TYR A 94 -6.50 3.12 12.31
C TYR A 94 -6.33 3.09 10.80
N PHE A 95 -6.04 1.93 10.24
CA PHE A 95 -6.09 1.63 8.81
C PHE A 95 -6.27 0.13 8.57
N GLU A 96 -6.74 -0.19 7.38
CA GLU A 96 -6.75 -1.53 6.81
C GLU A 96 -5.65 -1.64 5.74
N ALA A 97 -5.09 -2.84 5.59
CA ALA A 97 -4.19 -3.15 4.49
C ALA A 97 -4.98 -3.94 3.44
N TYR A 98 -5.07 -3.40 2.22
CA TYR A 98 -5.75 -4.04 1.09
C TYR A 98 -4.73 -4.51 0.06
N SER A 99 -4.75 -5.79 -0.32
CA SER A 99 -3.86 -6.36 -1.32
C SER A 99 -4.40 -6.11 -2.73
N LEU A 100 -3.57 -5.49 -3.59
CA LEU A 100 -3.92 -5.22 -4.99
C LEU A 100 -4.02 -6.50 -5.82
N ARG A 101 -3.10 -7.42 -5.61
CA ARG A 101 -3.10 -8.76 -6.24
C ARG A 101 -3.18 -9.82 -5.17
N SER A 102 -3.97 -10.86 -5.41
CA SER A 102 -4.06 -12.02 -4.54
C SER A 102 -3.98 -13.29 -5.38
N HIS A 103 -3.01 -14.15 -5.10
CA HIS A 103 -2.95 -15.51 -5.62
C HIS A 103 -2.82 -16.47 -4.46
N ALA A 104 -3.55 -17.59 -4.52
CA ALA A 104 -3.38 -18.66 -3.57
C ALA A 104 -1.91 -19.15 -3.60
N ASN A 105 -1.28 -19.20 -2.43
CA ASN A 105 0.09 -19.70 -2.23
C ASN A 105 1.24 -18.81 -2.78
N ALA A 106 1.00 -17.53 -3.04
CA ALA A 106 2.03 -16.59 -3.45
C ALA A 106 2.46 -15.69 -2.27
N ASP A 107 3.27 -16.22 -1.35
CA ASP A 107 3.66 -15.52 -0.13
C ASP A 107 4.44 -14.21 -0.40
N TYR A 108 5.14 -14.11 -1.54
CA TYR A 108 5.82 -12.89 -1.95
C TYR A 108 4.85 -11.71 -2.20
N LEU A 109 3.57 -11.98 -2.48
CA LEU A 109 2.52 -10.97 -2.60
C LEU A 109 2.08 -10.39 -1.24
N ASN A 110 2.58 -10.93 -0.12
CA ASN A 110 2.43 -10.33 1.21
C ASN A 110 3.40 -9.15 1.43
N ASP A 111 4.23 -8.82 0.44
CA ASP A 111 5.07 -7.63 0.48
C ASP A 111 4.20 -6.35 0.52
N PRO A 112 4.57 -5.36 1.36
CA PRO A 112 3.80 -4.11 1.46
C PRO A 112 3.70 -3.35 0.13
N GLY A 113 4.58 -3.60 -0.85
CA GLY A 113 4.46 -3.05 -2.20
C GLY A 113 3.16 -3.44 -2.90
N ASN A 114 2.60 -4.61 -2.57
CA ASN A 114 1.31 -5.08 -3.08
C ASN A 114 0.11 -4.62 -2.24
N MET A 115 0.30 -3.82 -1.20
CA MET A 115 -0.76 -3.47 -0.27
C MET A 115 -1.03 -1.97 -0.24
N LEU A 116 -2.28 -1.59 -0.04
CA LEU A 116 -2.69 -0.20 0.17
C LEU A 116 -3.02 0.03 1.64
N CYS A 117 -2.63 1.19 2.16
CA CYS A 117 -3.10 1.73 3.43
C CYS A 117 -4.44 2.43 3.20
N VAL A 118 -5.53 1.88 3.66
CA VAL A 118 -6.87 2.40 3.38
C VAL A 118 -7.73 2.52 4.65
N SER A 119 -8.76 3.37 4.61
CA SER A 119 -9.78 3.42 5.66
C SER A 119 -10.69 2.20 5.60
N ALA A 120 -11.42 1.89 6.67
CA ALA A 120 -12.38 0.80 6.70
C ALA A 120 -13.46 0.91 5.61
N ASP A 121 -13.97 2.13 5.38
CA ASP A 121 -14.94 2.40 4.30
C ASP A 121 -14.34 2.13 2.92
N THR A 122 -13.15 2.65 2.67
CA THR A 122 -12.44 2.42 1.39
C THR A 122 -12.11 0.94 1.20
N HIS A 123 -11.69 0.23 2.26
CA HIS A 123 -11.45 -1.21 2.21
C HIS A 123 -12.73 -1.98 1.82
N ALA A 124 -13.85 -1.63 2.42
CA ALA A 124 -15.15 -2.24 2.08
C ALA A 124 -15.53 -1.97 0.61
N LYS A 125 -15.35 -0.74 0.11
CA LYS A 125 -15.59 -0.41 -1.30
C LYS A 125 -14.70 -1.21 -2.24
N LEU A 126 -13.41 -1.30 -1.97
CA LEU A 126 -12.45 -2.10 -2.77
C LEU A 126 -12.80 -3.59 -2.80
N LYS A 127 -13.41 -4.10 -1.73
CA LYS A 127 -13.77 -5.52 -1.61
C LYS A 127 -15.11 -5.87 -2.26
N PHE A 128 -16.08 -4.97 -2.22
CA PHE A 128 -17.48 -5.27 -2.53
C PHE A 128 -18.09 -4.40 -3.63
N ALA A 129 -17.50 -3.25 -3.97
CA ALA A 129 -17.96 -2.38 -5.04
C ALA A 129 -17.16 -2.59 -6.33
N SER A 130 -17.55 -1.88 -7.40
CA SER A 130 -16.78 -1.84 -8.65
C SER A 130 -15.45 -1.11 -8.44
N PHE A 131 -14.38 -1.69 -8.94
CA PHE A 131 -13.04 -1.12 -8.94
C PHE A 131 -12.39 -1.33 -10.29
N GLU A 132 -11.88 -0.27 -10.88
CA GLU A 132 -11.11 -0.30 -12.13
C GLU A 132 -10.02 0.77 -12.14
N PHE A 133 -8.89 0.49 -12.76
CA PHE A 133 -7.90 1.49 -13.10
C PHE A 133 -8.40 2.29 -14.31
N VAL A 134 -8.41 3.64 -14.20
CA VAL A 134 -8.71 4.55 -15.31
C VAL A 134 -7.43 4.88 -16.05
N ASP A 135 -6.36 5.20 -15.30
CA ASP A 135 -5.00 5.29 -15.85
C ASP A 135 -4.37 3.90 -15.80
N ASP A 136 -3.57 3.57 -16.82
CA ASP A 136 -2.85 2.30 -16.83
C ASP A 136 -1.75 2.31 -15.77
N LEU A 137 -1.77 1.32 -14.90
CA LEU A 137 -0.76 1.17 -13.84
C LEU A 137 0.61 0.79 -14.43
N GLU A 138 0.63 0.03 -15.54
CA GLU A 138 1.86 -0.34 -16.24
C GLU A 138 2.52 0.89 -16.86
N ASP A 139 1.76 1.79 -17.46
CA ASP A 139 2.25 3.08 -17.97
C ASP A 139 2.83 3.96 -16.84
N ALA A 140 2.19 3.96 -15.68
CA ALA A 140 2.70 4.68 -14.51
C ALA A 140 4.03 4.09 -14.01
N ILE A 141 4.18 2.77 -14.03
CA ILE A 141 5.42 2.05 -13.70
C ILE A 141 6.53 2.39 -14.70
N GLU A 142 6.25 2.32 -16.00
CA GLU A 142 7.24 2.64 -17.04
C GLU A 142 7.67 4.12 -16.98
N THR A 143 6.73 5.02 -16.76
CA THR A 143 7.02 6.45 -16.56
C THR A 143 7.92 6.68 -15.35
N PHE A 144 7.67 6.00 -14.25
CA PHE A 144 8.49 6.08 -13.05
C PHE A 144 9.92 5.59 -13.26
N LYS A 145 10.11 4.53 -14.05
CA LYS A 145 11.43 3.97 -14.39
C LYS A 145 12.24 4.87 -15.32
N THR A 146 11.57 5.50 -16.29
CA THR A 146 12.22 6.29 -17.36
C THR A 146 12.58 7.70 -16.91
N ASN A 147 11.88 8.25 -15.94
CA ASN A 147 12.23 9.54 -15.35
C ASN A 147 13.46 9.38 -14.47
N GLY A 148 14.63 9.89 -14.90
CA GLY A 148 15.93 9.73 -14.24
C GLY A 148 16.01 10.19 -12.76
N GLU A 149 15.03 10.95 -12.29
CA GLU A 149 14.76 11.21 -10.87
C GLU A 149 13.34 10.75 -10.56
N PRO A 150 13.17 9.72 -9.70
CA PRO A 150 11.84 9.24 -9.34
C PRO A 150 11.04 10.34 -8.62
N ALA A 151 9.80 10.55 -9.03
CA ALA A 151 8.90 11.49 -8.38
C ALA A 151 8.76 11.17 -6.88
N GLU A 152 8.65 12.19 -6.04
CA GLU A 152 8.44 12.01 -4.59
C GLU A 152 7.14 11.23 -4.27
N SER A 153 6.14 11.34 -5.13
CA SER A 153 4.89 10.60 -5.04
C SER A 153 4.35 10.29 -6.43
N VAL A 154 3.63 9.18 -6.55
CA VAL A 154 2.93 8.76 -7.76
C VAL A 154 1.44 8.71 -7.48
N SER A 155 0.65 9.23 -8.42
CA SER A 155 -0.82 9.18 -8.36
C SER A 155 -1.35 8.50 -9.60
N VAL A 156 -2.23 7.51 -9.41
CA VAL A 156 -2.88 6.76 -10.49
C VAL A 156 -4.38 6.91 -10.33
N LYS A 157 -5.06 7.29 -11.40
CA LYS A 157 -6.49 7.49 -11.42
C LYS A 157 -7.21 6.15 -11.46
N ILE A 158 -8.22 6.02 -10.62
CA ILE A 158 -9.08 4.85 -10.53
C ILE A 158 -10.54 5.26 -10.53
N ARG A 159 -11.44 4.31 -10.82
CA ARG A 159 -12.87 4.44 -10.53
C ARG A 159 -13.26 3.43 -9.44
N LEU A 160 -13.77 3.93 -8.33
CA LEU A 160 -14.17 3.14 -7.18
C LEU A 160 -15.62 3.44 -6.81
N ALA A 161 -16.47 2.43 -6.80
CA ALA A 161 -17.92 2.57 -6.57
C ALA A 161 -18.59 3.60 -7.49
N GLY A 162 -18.12 3.70 -8.74
CA GLY A 162 -18.62 4.64 -9.75
C GLY A 162 -18.02 6.05 -9.70
N GLU A 163 -17.20 6.38 -8.69
CA GLU A 163 -16.58 7.69 -8.52
C GLU A 163 -15.10 7.67 -8.92
N GLU A 164 -14.66 8.70 -9.67
CA GLU A 164 -13.24 8.86 -10.01
C GLU A 164 -12.46 9.43 -8.84
N CYS A 165 -11.36 8.78 -8.51
CA CYS A 165 -10.44 9.19 -7.45
C CYS A 165 -9.01 8.74 -7.78
N PHE A 166 -8.08 8.95 -6.86
CA PHE A 166 -6.67 8.64 -7.09
C PHE A 166 -6.13 7.77 -5.97
N ILE A 167 -5.33 6.76 -6.33
CA ILE A 167 -4.43 6.11 -5.38
C ILE A 167 -3.13 6.91 -5.37
N LYS A 168 -2.68 7.30 -4.17
CA LYS A 168 -1.45 8.07 -3.99
C LYS A 168 -0.39 7.22 -3.31
N TRP A 169 0.73 7.00 -3.97
CA TRP A 169 1.88 6.30 -3.41
C TRP A 169 2.99 7.28 -3.05
N SER A 170 3.68 7.02 -1.93
CA SER A 170 5.00 7.61 -1.71
C SER A 170 6.01 6.97 -2.65
N GLN A 171 7.09 7.67 -2.98
CA GLN A 171 8.19 7.15 -3.79
C GLN A 171 8.64 5.76 -3.32
N ARG A 172 8.97 5.64 -2.04
CA ARG A 172 9.47 4.40 -1.44
C ARG A 172 8.50 3.24 -1.56
N HIS A 173 7.20 3.50 -1.43
CA HIS A 173 6.17 2.49 -1.59
C HIS A 173 6.02 2.09 -3.06
N PHE A 174 6.01 3.07 -3.98
CA PHE A 174 5.88 2.79 -5.40
C PHE A 174 7.08 1.99 -5.96
N MET A 175 8.29 2.26 -5.48
CA MET A 175 9.47 1.44 -5.82
C MET A 175 9.28 -0.04 -5.45
N ARG A 176 8.67 -0.33 -4.29
CA ARG A 176 8.36 -1.72 -3.91
C ARG A 176 7.29 -2.34 -4.82
N LEU A 177 6.29 -1.56 -5.21
CA LEU A 177 5.28 -2.02 -6.17
C LEU A 177 5.94 -2.36 -7.51
N VAL A 178 6.81 -1.49 -8.04
CA VAL A 178 7.56 -1.71 -9.29
C VAL A 178 8.36 -3.01 -9.22
N ALA A 179 9.10 -3.24 -8.14
CA ALA A 179 9.90 -4.47 -7.96
C ALA A 179 9.06 -5.75 -8.01
N LEU A 180 7.82 -5.70 -7.51
CA LEU A 180 6.88 -6.84 -7.58
C LEU A 180 6.32 -7.05 -8.99
N TYR A 181 6.00 -5.96 -9.69
CA TYR A 181 5.42 -6.05 -11.05
C TYR A 181 6.41 -6.53 -12.10
N GLU A 182 7.70 -6.31 -11.91
CA GLU A 182 8.76 -6.80 -12.81
C GLU A 182 8.99 -8.32 -12.71
N LYS A 183 8.61 -8.93 -11.59
CA LYS A 183 8.93 -10.32 -11.27
C LYS A 183 7.71 -11.24 -11.22
N ALA A 184 6.52 -10.68 -11.23
CA ALA A 184 5.23 -11.38 -11.18
C ALA A 184 4.60 -11.55 -12.54
#